data_bb4d045bb06ac891cd247158631ee140
#
_entry.id   bb4d045bb06ac891cd247158631ee140
#
_cell.length_a   1.000
_cell.length_b   1.000
_cell.length_c   1.000
_cell.angle_alpha   90.00
_cell.angle_beta   90.00
_cell.angle_gamma   90.00
#
_symmetry.space_group_name_H-M   'P 1'
#
loop_
_entity.id
_entity.type
_entity.pdbx_description
1 polymer ?
#
loop_
_entity_poly.entity_id
_entity_poly.type
_entity_poly.pdbx_seq_one_letter_code
_entity_poly.pdbx_strand_id
1 'polypeptide(L)'
;MSEPRARRFFQQIISGIEYSHRLKIVHRDLKPENVLLDDDLNVKIADFGLSNEISDGDFLTTSCGSPNYAAPEVIRGGIYAGPEIDVWSSGVILYVMLCGRLPFEDDDVQILFSKISRECQLLLFAVCLADAFTGRGQLPHSIVPLT
;
A
#
# COMPACT_ATOMS: atom_id res chain seq x y z
N MET A 1 17.96 -1.77 0.85
CA MET A 1 18.27 -0.38 0.38
C MET A 1 18.71 0.44 1.57
N SER A 2 19.50 1.55 1.40
CA SER A 2 19.80 2.45 2.52
C SER A 2 18.54 3.23 2.93
N GLU A 3 18.41 3.53 4.23
CA GLU A 3 17.25 4.25 4.77
C GLU A 3 17.00 5.62 4.09
N PRO A 4 18.02 6.50 3.87
CA PRO A 4 17.78 7.79 3.21
C PRO A 4 17.23 7.63 1.78
N ARG A 5 17.65 6.58 1.05
CA ARG A 5 17.16 6.29 -0.29
C ARG A 5 15.74 5.75 -0.27
N ALA A 6 15.44 4.83 0.65
CA ALA A 6 14.08 4.33 0.87
C ALA A 6 13.12 5.45 1.23
N ARG A 7 13.53 6.36 2.12
CA ARG A 7 12.76 7.55 2.51
C ARG A 7 12.43 8.43 1.30
N ARG A 8 13.44 8.77 0.48
CA ARG A 8 13.23 9.60 -0.71
C ARG A 8 12.22 8.97 -1.67
N PHE A 9 12.36 7.68 -1.97
CA PHE A 9 11.44 6.99 -2.88
C PHE A 9 10.06 6.85 -2.29
N PHE A 10 9.96 6.50 -1.02
CA PHE A 10 8.67 6.36 -0.34
C PHE A 10 7.89 7.67 -0.30
N GLN A 11 8.55 8.81 -0.02
CA GLN A 11 7.91 10.13 -0.07
C GLN A 11 7.33 10.43 -1.45
N GLN A 12 8.02 10.05 -2.53
CA GLN A 12 7.53 10.24 -3.88
C GLN A 12 6.36 9.30 -4.21
N ILE A 13 6.42 8.02 -3.77
CA ILE A 13 5.31 7.08 -3.91
C ILE A 13 4.05 7.64 -3.25
N ILE A 14 4.15 8.04 -1.98
CA ILE A 14 3.00 8.57 -1.24
C ILE A 14 2.46 9.85 -1.88
N SER A 15 3.31 10.74 -2.38
CA SER A 15 2.88 11.94 -3.08
C SER A 15 2.13 11.62 -4.38
N GLY A 16 2.58 10.60 -5.13
CA GLY A 16 1.91 10.15 -6.35
C GLY A 16 0.55 9.52 -6.06
N ILE A 17 0.47 8.66 -5.03
CA ILE A 17 -0.78 8.01 -4.61
C ILE A 17 -1.77 9.04 -4.04
N GLU A 18 -1.31 9.97 -3.20
CA GLU A 18 -2.16 11.08 -2.72
C GLU A 18 -2.77 11.86 -3.89
N TYR A 19 -1.96 12.19 -4.90
CA TYR A 19 -2.46 12.89 -6.09
C TYR A 19 -3.54 12.11 -6.81
N SER A 20 -3.33 10.80 -7.04
CA SER A 20 -4.34 9.93 -7.66
C SER A 20 -5.64 9.87 -6.84
N HIS A 21 -5.52 9.71 -5.53
CA HIS A 21 -6.68 9.65 -4.63
C HIS A 21 -7.48 10.97 -4.60
N ARG A 22 -6.81 12.11 -4.71
CA ARG A 22 -7.49 13.43 -4.85
C ARG A 22 -8.29 13.54 -6.14
N LEU A 23 -7.86 12.84 -7.19
CA LEU A 23 -8.59 12.69 -8.45
C LEU A 23 -9.62 11.55 -8.41
N LYS A 24 -9.85 10.93 -7.22
CA LYS A 24 -10.75 9.80 -7.03
C LYS A 24 -10.33 8.54 -7.79
N ILE A 25 -9.05 8.39 -8.09
CA ILE A 25 -8.47 7.23 -8.76
C ILE A 25 -7.70 6.39 -7.75
N VAL A 26 -8.09 5.13 -7.58
CA VAL A 26 -7.39 4.13 -6.77
C VAL A 26 -6.63 3.19 -7.68
N HIS A 27 -5.35 2.94 -7.38
CA HIS A 27 -4.46 2.14 -8.23
C HIS A 27 -4.80 0.65 -8.20
N ARG A 28 -4.97 0.06 -6.99
CA ARG A 28 -5.43 -1.31 -6.71
C ARG A 28 -4.42 -2.44 -7.00
N ASP A 29 -3.31 -2.18 -7.66
CA ASP A 29 -2.22 -3.14 -7.89
C ASP A 29 -0.85 -2.48 -7.69
N LEU A 30 -0.70 -1.74 -6.59
CA LEU A 30 0.56 -1.09 -6.28
C LEU A 30 1.57 -2.13 -5.76
N LYS A 31 2.71 -2.23 -6.47
CA LYS A 31 3.82 -3.16 -6.19
C LYS A 31 5.12 -2.61 -6.77
N PRO A 32 6.30 -3.11 -6.38
CA PRO A 32 7.58 -2.60 -6.89
C PRO A 32 7.70 -2.61 -8.41
N GLU A 33 7.10 -3.59 -9.10
CA GLU A 33 7.12 -3.70 -10.55
C GLU A 33 6.42 -2.53 -11.25
N ASN A 34 5.45 -1.90 -10.57
CA ASN A 34 4.70 -0.75 -11.05
C ASN A 34 5.26 0.58 -10.54
N VAL A 35 6.38 0.54 -9.81
CA VAL A 35 7.11 1.72 -9.32
C VAL A 35 8.40 1.86 -10.12
N LEU A 36 8.34 2.65 -11.18
CA LEU A 36 9.46 2.88 -12.09
C LEU A 36 10.30 4.08 -11.64
N LEU A 37 11.52 4.16 -12.14
CA LEU A 37 12.40 5.31 -11.94
C LEU A 37 12.75 5.92 -13.29
N ASP A 38 12.73 7.24 -13.38
CA ASP A 38 13.28 7.96 -14.53
C ASP A 38 14.82 8.10 -14.42
N ASP A 39 15.44 8.71 -15.42
CA ASP A 39 16.90 8.87 -15.50
C ASP A 39 17.46 9.71 -14.34
N ASP A 40 16.65 10.58 -13.75
CA ASP A 40 16.98 11.41 -12.57
C ASP A 40 16.67 10.71 -11.25
N LEU A 41 16.30 9.42 -11.30
CA LEU A 41 15.85 8.62 -10.15
C LEU A 41 14.61 9.20 -9.44
N ASN A 42 13.69 9.79 -10.20
CA ASN A 42 12.37 10.14 -9.69
C ASN A 42 11.39 8.98 -9.92
N VAL A 43 10.52 8.78 -8.95
CA VAL A 43 9.50 7.73 -8.99
C VAL A 43 8.41 8.08 -9.99
N LYS A 44 8.04 7.11 -10.80
CA LYS A 44 6.87 7.11 -11.70
C LYS A 44 6.01 5.90 -11.39
N ILE A 45 4.78 6.13 -10.95
CA ILE A 45 3.81 5.05 -10.76
C ILE A 45 3.19 4.73 -12.11
N ALA A 46 3.22 3.45 -12.48
CA ALA A 46 2.78 2.94 -13.77
C ALA A 46 1.71 1.87 -13.60
N ASP A 47 1.09 1.48 -14.71
CA ASP A 47 0.11 0.40 -14.80
C ASP A 47 -1.15 0.61 -13.96
N PHE A 48 -1.93 1.60 -14.34
CA PHE A 48 -3.28 1.84 -13.81
C PHE A 48 -4.34 0.93 -14.45
N GLY A 49 -3.94 -0.22 -15.01
CA GLY A 49 -4.84 -1.16 -15.70
C GLY A 49 -5.93 -1.77 -14.82
N LEU A 50 -5.68 -1.87 -13.50
CA LEU A 50 -6.66 -2.30 -12.50
C LEU A 50 -7.26 -1.13 -11.70
N SER A 51 -6.92 0.11 -12.04
CA SER A 51 -7.42 1.28 -11.36
C SER A 51 -8.93 1.44 -11.50
N ASN A 52 -9.54 2.08 -10.50
CA ASN A 52 -10.96 2.39 -10.54
C ASN A 52 -11.19 3.84 -10.11
N GLU A 53 -12.15 4.49 -10.79
CA GLU A 53 -12.66 5.79 -10.36
C GLU A 53 -13.75 5.56 -9.32
N ILE A 54 -13.66 6.27 -8.20
CA ILE A 54 -14.60 6.11 -7.09
C ILE A 54 -15.38 7.40 -6.93
N SER A 55 -16.70 7.30 -7.00
CA SER A 55 -17.61 8.37 -6.61
C SER A 55 -17.80 8.37 -5.08
N ASP A 56 -18.16 9.53 -4.52
CA ASP A 56 -18.39 9.64 -3.08
C ASP A 56 -19.53 8.69 -2.64
N GLY A 57 -19.24 7.80 -1.72
CA GLY A 57 -20.18 6.79 -1.21
C GLY A 57 -20.12 5.44 -1.93
N ASP A 58 -19.33 5.28 -2.98
CA ASP A 58 -19.12 4.00 -3.64
C ASP A 58 -18.16 3.11 -2.85
N PHE A 59 -18.43 1.80 -2.93
CA PHE A 59 -17.58 0.77 -2.36
C PHE A 59 -17.16 -0.23 -3.42
N LEU A 60 -15.95 -0.76 -3.27
CA LEU A 60 -15.39 -1.76 -4.15
C LEU A 60 -15.54 -3.16 -3.53
N THR A 61 -15.82 -4.15 -4.36
CA THR A 61 -15.97 -5.56 -3.95
C THR A 61 -15.09 -6.50 -4.74
N THR A 62 -14.38 -5.98 -5.76
CA THR A 62 -13.59 -6.81 -6.66
C THR A 62 -12.23 -7.12 -6.04
N SER A 63 -11.94 -8.41 -5.83
CA SER A 63 -10.60 -8.87 -5.47
C SER A 63 -9.69 -8.78 -6.70
N CYS A 64 -8.66 -7.95 -6.63
CA CYS A 64 -7.67 -7.77 -7.69
C CYS A 64 -6.31 -7.42 -7.07
N GLY A 65 -5.26 -7.43 -7.91
CA GLY A 65 -3.90 -7.11 -7.50
C GLY A 65 -3.05 -8.34 -7.15
N SER A 66 -1.83 -8.09 -6.71
CA SER A 66 -0.84 -9.13 -6.39
C SER A 66 -0.99 -9.57 -4.94
N PRO A 67 -1.18 -10.88 -4.64
CA PRO A 67 -1.55 -11.37 -3.31
C PRO A 67 -0.64 -10.89 -2.17
N ASN A 68 0.67 -10.85 -2.40
CA ASN A 68 1.66 -10.45 -1.38
C ASN A 68 1.57 -8.97 -0.98
N TYR A 69 0.92 -8.14 -1.82
CA TYR A 69 0.73 -6.70 -1.61
C TYR A 69 -0.73 -6.35 -1.29
N ALA A 70 -1.63 -7.33 -1.36
CA ALA A 70 -3.06 -7.12 -1.16
C ALA A 70 -3.40 -6.87 0.32
N ALA A 71 -4.28 -5.92 0.57
CA ALA A 71 -4.77 -5.60 1.90
C ALA A 71 -5.69 -6.71 2.46
N PRO A 72 -5.77 -6.88 3.80
CA PRO A 72 -6.58 -7.92 4.42
C PRO A 72 -8.06 -7.89 3.99
N GLU A 73 -8.64 -6.71 3.83
CA GLU A 73 -10.02 -6.53 3.39
C GLU A 73 -10.25 -7.02 1.96
N VAL A 74 -9.26 -6.84 1.07
CA VAL A 74 -9.31 -7.36 -0.31
C VAL A 74 -9.25 -8.88 -0.30
N ILE A 75 -8.38 -9.47 0.49
CA ILE A 75 -8.21 -10.92 0.63
C ILE A 75 -9.46 -11.59 1.16
N ARG A 76 -10.12 -10.95 2.13
CA ARG A 76 -11.38 -11.46 2.72
C ARG A 76 -12.59 -11.31 1.80
N GLY A 77 -12.42 -10.66 0.64
CA GLY A 77 -13.54 -10.35 -0.27
C GLY A 77 -14.55 -9.37 0.35
N GLY A 78 -14.08 -8.53 1.26
CA GLY A 78 -14.88 -7.52 1.92
C GLY A 78 -15.20 -6.32 1.03
N ILE A 79 -16.06 -5.47 1.52
CA ILE A 79 -16.36 -4.16 0.93
C ILE A 79 -15.30 -3.18 1.44
N TYR A 80 -14.71 -2.38 0.55
CA TYR A 80 -13.70 -1.39 0.91
C TYR A 80 -13.89 -0.09 0.12
N ALA A 81 -13.48 1.05 0.70
CA ALA A 81 -13.64 2.35 0.07
C ALA A 81 -12.63 2.60 -1.06
N GLY A 82 -11.45 1.99 -0.98
CA GLY A 82 -10.47 1.95 -2.05
C GLY A 82 -9.11 2.55 -1.70
N PRO A 83 -9.00 3.84 -1.32
CA PRO A 83 -7.70 4.46 -1.04
C PRO A 83 -6.85 3.73 0.00
N GLU A 84 -7.47 3.12 1.01
CA GLU A 84 -6.81 2.37 2.08
C GLU A 84 -6.00 1.19 1.57
N ILE A 85 -6.40 0.55 0.47
CA ILE A 85 -5.66 -0.59 -0.09
C ILE A 85 -4.34 -0.16 -0.71
N ASP A 86 -4.28 1.01 -1.34
CA ASP A 86 -3.03 1.55 -1.87
C ASP A 86 -2.08 1.98 -0.74
N VAL A 87 -2.63 2.47 0.38
CA VAL A 87 -1.85 2.78 1.58
C VAL A 87 -1.22 1.51 2.15
N TRP A 88 -1.99 0.42 2.26
CA TRP A 88 -1.47 -0.88 2.68
C TRP A 88 -0.33 -1.35 1.76
N SER A 89 -0.56 -1.38 0.45
CA SER A 89 0.44 -1.82 -0.55
C SER A 89 1.70 -0.95 -0.49
N SER A 90 1.57 0.36 -0.28
CA SER A 90 2.71 1.28 -0.06
C SER A 90 3.52 0.89 1.17
N GLY A 91 2.86 0.50 2.27
CA GLY A 91 3.52 0.00 3.48
C GLY A 91 4.32 -1.28 3.23
N VAL A 92 3.76 -2.22 2.45
CA VAL A 92 4.48 -3.43 2.03
C VAL A 92 5.71 -3.08 1.20
N ILE A 93 5.60 -2.14 0.25
CA ILE A 93 6.73 -1.67 -0.56
C ILE A 93 7.82 -1.05 0.33
N LEU A 94 7.46 -0.23 1.32
CA LEU A 94 8.43 0.33 2.26
C LEU A 94 9.17 -0.77 3.02
N TYR A 95 8.45 -1.78 3.50
CA TYR A 95 9.05 -2.92 4.17
C TYR A 95 10.06 -3.63 3.26
N VAL A 96 9.68 -3.90 2.01
CA VAL A 96 10.56 -4.53 1.01
C VAL A 96 11.80 -3.66 0.74
N MET A 97 11.65 -2.35 0.62
CA MET A 97 12.79 -1.44 0.42
C MET A 97 13.78 -1.46 1.58
N LEU A 98 13.30 -1.59 2.81
CA LEU A 98 14.13 -1.57 4.02
C LEU A 98 14.72 -2.96 4.33
N CYS A 99 13.91 -4.01 4.24
CA CYS A 99 14.27 -5.37 4.67
C CYS A 99 14.80 -6.26 3.54
N GLY A 100 14.55 -5.91 2.27
CA GLY A 100 14.97 -6.69 1.10
C GLY A 100 14.18 -7.99 0.88
N ARG A 101 13.07 -8.18 1.59
CA ARG A 101 12.18 -9.35 1.51
C ARG A 101 10.74 -8.94 1.76
N LEU A 102 9.80 -9.76 1.33
CA LEU A 102 8.37 -9.58 1.63
C LEU A 102 8.07 -9.73 3.13
N PRO A 103 7.14 -8.95 3.70
CA PRO A 103 6.66 -9.16 5.07
C PRO A 103 5.87 -10.45 5.22
N PHE A 104 5.12 -10.82 4.18
CA PHE A 104 4.30 -12.02 4.11
C PHE A 104 4.62 -12.79 2.84
N GLU A 105 4.99 -14.05 3.00
CA GLU A 105 5.32 -14.95 1.89
C GLU A 105 5.01 -16.39 2.29
N ASP A 106 4.39 -17.12 1.38
CA ASP A 106 4.12 -18.54 1.49
C ASP A 106 3.80 -19.14 0.12
N ASP A 107 4.19 -20.39 -0.12
CA ASP A 107 3.85 -21.12 -1.34
C ASP A 107 2.36 -21.48 -1.38
N ASP A 108 1.74 -21.67 -0.21
CA ASP A 108 0.31 -21.91 -0.06
C ASP A 108 -0.42 -20.57 0.15
N VAL A 109 -1.29 -20.24 -0.82
CA VAL A 109 -2.08 -19.00 -0.82
C VAL A 109 -2.98 -18.88 0.42
N GLN A 110 -3.52 -19.98 0.94
CA GLN A 110 -4.39 -19.98 2.12
C GLN A 110 -3.58 -19.63 3.39
N ILE A 111 -2.36 -20.15 3.48
CA ILE A 111 -1.45 -19.83 4.57
C ILE A 111 -1.00 -18.36 4.46
N LEU A 112 -0.66 -17.89 3.25
CA LEU A 112 -0.34 -16.49 3.00
C LEU A 112 -1.47 -15.56 3.47
N PHE A 113 -2.71 -15.85 3.08
CA PHE A 113 -3.88 -15.07 3.48
C PHE A 113 -4.12 -15.07 4.99
N SER A 114 -3.86 -16.21 5.64
CA SER A 114 -3.92 -16.32 7.09
C SER A 114 -2.87 -15.43 7.77
N LYS A 115 -1.62 -15.41 7.26
CA LYS A 115 -0.53 -14.55 7.76
C LYS A 115 -0.92 -13.08 7.64
N ILE A 116 -1.33 -12.63 6.45
CA ILE A 116 -1.72 -11.24 6.20
C ILE A 116 -2.87 -10.82 7.13
N SER A 117 -3.86 -11.69 7.33
CA SER A 117 -5.03 -11.39 8.17
C SER A 117 -4.73 -11.31 9.67
N ARG A 118 -3.70 -12.03 10.16
CA ARG A 118 -3.34 -12.10 11.58
C ARG A 118 -2.33 -11.05 12.00
N GLU A 119 -1.39 -10.72 11.11
CA GLU A 119 -0.22 -9.90 11.45
C GLU A 119 -0.35 -8.44 10.98
N CYS A 120 -1.58 -7.98 10.82
CA CYS A 120 -1.91 -6.60 10.43
C CYS A 120 -1.19 -5.53 11.28
N GLN A 121 -0.89 -5.81 12.55
CA GLN A 121 -0.18 -4.90 13.46
C GLN A 121 1.26 -4.59 13.04
N LEU A 122 1.96 -5.51 12.39
CA LEU A 122 3.34 -5.27 11.96
C LEU A 122 3.42 -4.25 10.82
N LEU A 123 2.41 -4.23 9.95
CA LEU A 123 2.35 -3.24 8.87
C LEU A 123 1.88 -1.88 9.37
N LEU A 124 0.98 -1.83 10.35
CA LEU A 124 0.63 -0.59 11.07
C LEU A 124 1.88 0.05 11.69
N PHE A 125 2.80 -0.74 12.23
CA PHE A 125 4.07 -0.24 12.74
C PHE A 125 4.97 0.32 11.62
N ALA A 126 5.00 -0.31 10.45
CA ALA A 126 5.72 0.20 9.28
C ALA A 126 5.08 1.49 8.73
N VAL A 127 3.75 1.59 8.75
CA VAL A 127 3.00 2.80 8.36
C VAL A 127 3.20 3.92 9.40
N CYS A 128 3.22 3.63 10.70
CA CYS A 128 3.57 4.60 11.74
C CYS A 128 5.02 5.09 11.62
N LEU A 129 5.95 4.21 11.24
CA LEU A 129 7.30 4.61 10.86
C LEU A 129 7.27 5.52 9.63
N ALA A 130 6.38 5.24 8.65
CA ALA A 130 6.23 6.06 7.46
C ALA A 130 5.78 7.49 7.78
N ASP A 131 4.89 7.71 8.73
CA ASP A 131 4.50 9.05 9.20
C ASP A 131 5.68 9.78 9.87
N ALA A 132 6.47 9.08 10.68
CA ALA A 132 7.72 9.61 11.20
C ALA A 132 8.73 9.92 10.09
N PHE A 133 8.69 9.15 8.98
CA PHE A 133 9.55 9.31 7.83
C PHE A 133 9.13 10.45 6.89
N THR A 134 7.85 10.78 6.79
CA THR A 134 7.36 11.86 5.92
C THR A 134 7.34 13.23 6.60
N GLY A 135 7.48 13.28 7.92
CA GLY A 135 7.41 14.52 8.71
C GLY A 135 6.01 15.15 8.76
N ARG A 136 5.00 14.45 8.28
CA ARG A 136 3.59 14.84 8.35
C ARG A 136 2.95 14.17 9.56
N GLY A 137 3.07 14.79 10.73
CA GLY A 137 2.54 14.28 11.99
C GLY A 137 1.02 14.37 12.11
N GLN A 138 0.26 13.83 11.16
CA GLN A 138 -1.17 13.63 11.29
C GLN A 138 -1.56 12.29 10.67
N LEU A 139 -1.79 11.29 11.55
CA LEU A 139 -2.54 10.08 11.20
C LEU A 139 -3.95 10.48 10.77
N PRO A 140 -4.52 9.86 9.73
CA PRO A 140 -5.95 9.96 9.50
C PRO A 140 -6.70 9.44 10.72
N HIS A 141 -7.64 10.22 11.23
CA HIS A 141 -8.43 9.97 12.44
C HIS A 141 -9.33 8.71 12.42
N SER A 142 -9.12 7.80 11.47
CA SER A 142 -9.96 6.62 11.24
C SER A 142 -9.31 5.28 11.56
N ILE A 143 -8.14 5.24 12.19
CA ILE A 143 -7.56 3.98 12.68
C ILE A 143 -7.95 3.81 14.15
N VAL A 144 -9.14 3.26 14.38
CA VAL A 144 -9.55 2.77 15.71
C VAL A 144 -8.97 1.37 15.89
N PRO A 145 -8.22 1.08 16.97
CA PRO A 145 -7.80 -0.28 17.28
C PRO A 145 -9.05 -1.13 17.53
N LEU A 146 -9.21 -2.21 16.77
CA LEU A 146 -10.17 -3.25 17.13
C LEU A 146 -9.61 -3.97 18.38
N THR A 147 -10.20 -3.68 19.53
CA THR A 147 -10.06 -4.46 20.77
C THR A 147 -10.69 -5.84 20.60
#